data_9b4649d19b3920d36d1f07c932b27d1b
#
_entry.id   9b4649d19b3920d36d1f07c932b27d1b
#
_cell.length_a   1.000
_cell.length_b   1.000
_cell.length_c   1.000
_cell.angle_alpha   90.00
_cell.angle_beta   90.00
_cell.angle_gamma   90.00
#
_symmetry.space_group_name_H-M   'P 1'
#
loop_
_entity.id
_entity.type
_entity.pdbx_description
1 polymer ?
#
loop_
_entity_poly.entity_id
_entity_poly.type
_entity_poly.pdbx_seq_one_letter_code
_entity_poly.pdbx_strand_id
1 'polypeptide(L)'
;YIVMMTVLFTSCNYLDVEPVGKVIPDEVSEYRALLSTAYSRFPQHKKLLTVRGDEVGPGMISITYDAWIDIVTWNDESPDPVTYTFPWTQMYNVIFYANSVIEDVMDAGIDDRTETREQLKGEALLLRAYAHFELLNLYAKPYDAATATSERGVPLYLTIDINQEFKPVSIEKVYEQILSDIEEGEKLMTVEEQPAETRYRFSKKSAKALEARVRLYRGEWDKALAAAKEILPSCSLEDLTVDGFSAPYLYTSKESILALEQTGNTEITDDMEMLSNIMDKYNQSEDLRVNLYYRDGSGPNKCYDASMKITFRSAEIYLIAAEAAAHIKESVPEAKSYLKTLIKTRLSASYYAEREGEIDAMSQDELIAEIADERARELA
;
A
#
# COMPACT_ATOMS: atom_id res chain seq x y z
N TYR A 1 -77.70 -11.71 14.93
CA TYR A 1 -76.57 -10.87 15.30
C TYR A 1 -75.32 -11.69 15.12
N ILE A 2 -74.52 -11.41 14.11
CA ILE A 2 -73.20 -11.97 13.85
C ILE A 2 -72.21 -10.99 14.44
N VAL A 3 -71.48 -11.41 15.50
CA VAL A 3 -70.37 -10.64 16.05
C VAL A 3 -69.12 -10.99 15.25
N MET A 4 -68.65 -10.04 14.46
CA MET A 4 -67.39 -10.12 13.71
C MET A 4 -66.22 -9.89 14.66
N MET A 5 -65.50 -10.97 15.00
CA MET A 5 -64.33 -10.95 15.88
C MET A 5 -63.10 -10.52 15.05
N THR A 6 -62.71 -9.26 15.15
CA THR A 6 -61.48 -8.72 14.59
C THR A 6 -60.30 -9.21 15.41
N VAL A 7 -59.52 -10.15 14.85
CA VAL A 7 -58.23 -10.58 15.42
C VAL A 7 -57.20 -9.55 15.04
N LEU A 8 -56.74 -8.74 15.99
CA LEU A 8 -55.59 -7.87 15.89
C LEU A 8 -54.32 -8.75 15.96
N PHE A 9 -53.65 -8.92 14.81
CA PHE A 9 -52.29 -9.44 14.80
C PHE A 9 -51.36 -8.36 15.31
N THR A 10 -51.08 -8.35 16.60
CA THR A 10 -49.88 -7.68 17.11
C THR A 10 -48.68 -8.55 16.76
N SER A 11 -47.94 -8.11 15.77
CA SER A 11 -46.62 -8.68 15.49
C SER A 11 -45.73 -8.47 16.74
N CYS A 12 -45.45 -9.54 17.44
CA CYS A 12 -44.49 -9.50 18.51
C CYS A 12 -43.08 -9.48 17.91
N ASN A 13 -42.36 -8.39 18.08
CA ASN A 13 -40.91 -8.28 17.88
C ASN A 13 -40.11 -9.07 18.95
N TYR A 14 -40.70 -10.14 19.49
CA TYR A 14 -40.09 -10.94 20.55
C TYR A 14 -38.91 -11.81 20.07
N LEU A 15 -38.70 -11.91 18.75
CA LEU A 15 -37.61 -12.71 18.16
C LEU A 15 -36.39 -11.87 17.76
N ASP A 16 -36.48 -10.55 17.80
CA ASP A 16 -35.32 -9.67 17.66
C ASP A 16 -34.57 -9.61 19.02
N VAL A 17 -33.90 -10.69 19.35
CA VAL A 17 -32.96 -10.70 20.49
C VAL A 17 -31.68 -10.06 19.98
N GLU A 18 -31.48 -8.78 20.25
CA GLU A 18 -30.19 -8.15 20.09
C GLU A 18 -29.16 -8.91 20.94
N PRO A 19 -28.02 -9.33 20.34
CA PRO A 19 -26.98 -10.05 21.10
C PRO A 19 -26.47 -9.13 22.22
N VAL A 20 -26.70 -9.48 23.46
CA VAL A 20 -26.22 -8.72 24.62
C VAL A 20 -24.68 -8.63 24.55
N GLY A 21 -24.17 -7.40 24.35
CA GLY A 21 -22.72 -7.12 24.30
C GLY A 21 -22.12 -7.00 22.91
N LYS A 22 -22.90 -7.02 21.81
CA LYS A 22 -22.46 -6.63 20.47
C LYS A 22 -23.38 -5.53 19.94
N VAL A 23 -22.80 -4.38 19.66
CA VAL A 23 -23.49 -3.32 18.91
C VAL A 23 -23.48 -3.77 17.45
N ILE A 24 -24.64 -3.96 16.85
CA ILE A 24 -24.81 -4.08 15.40
C ILE A 24 -24.86 -2.64 14.91
N PRO A 25 -23.92 -2.19 14.06
CA PRO A 25 -23.93 -0.82 13.56
C PRO A 25 -25.23 -0.55 12.79
N ASP A 26 -25.90 0.54 13.09
CA ASP A 26 -27.12 0.97 12.40
C ASP A 26 -27.03 2.40 11.84
N GLU A 27 -26.02 3.17 12.26
CA GLU A 27 -25.74 4.53 11.77
C GLU A 27 -24.39 4.63 11.02
N VAL A 28 -24.30 5.60 10.10
CA VAL A 28 -23.07 5.87 9.33
C VAL A 28 -21.85 6.07 10.23
N SER A 29 -22.03 6.75 11.37
CA SER A 29 -20.96 7.00 12.34
C SER A 29 -20.39 5.73 12.97
N GLU A 30 -21.21 4.73 13.18
CA GLU A 30 -20.79 3.45 13.75
C GLU A 30 -20.04 2.61 12.72
N TYR A 31 -20.47 2.64 11.44
CA TYR A 31 -19.71 2.04 10.35
C TYR A 31 -18.37 2.76 10.13
N ARG A 32 -18.31 4.10 10.33
CA ARG A 32 -17.03 4.81 10.34
C ARG A 32 -16.13 4.34 11.49
N ALA A 33 -16.65 4.12 12.68
CA ALA A 33 -15.88 3.60 13.82
C ALA A 33 -15.35 2.18 13.54
N LEU A 34 -16.19 1.33 12.92
CA LEU A 34 -15.82 -0.02 12.50
C LEU A 34 -14.69 0.01 11.46
N LEU A 35 -14.82 0.85 10.44
CA LEU A 35 -13.79 1.01 9.40
C LEU A 35 -12.49 1.63 9.96
N SER A 36 -12.60 2.57 10.90
CA SER A 36 -11.43 3.13 11.61
C SER A 36 -10.70 2.05 12.42
N THR A 37 -11.46 1.10 12.99
CA THR A 37 -10.89 -0.08 13.65
C THR A 37 -10.13 -0.96 12.65
N ALA A 38 -10.67 -1.17 11.45
CA ALA A 38 -9.99 -1.92 10.39
C ALA A 38 -8.65 -1.26 10.00
N TYR A 39 -8.64 0.05 9.77
CA TYR A 39 -7.42 0.81 9.49
C TYR A 39 -6.39 0.72 10.62
N SER A 40 -6.82 0.87 11.88
CA SER A 40 -5.92 0.81 13.04
C SER A 40 -5.31 -0.57 13.27
N ARG A 41 -5.96 -1.61 12.79
CA ARG A 41 -5.51 -3.02 12.86
C ARG A 41 -4.72 -3.46 11.65
N PHE A 42 -4.54 -2.59 10.66
CA PHE A 42 -3.75 -2.94 9.49
C PHE A 42 -2.30 -3.27 9.93
N PRO A 43 -1.76 -4.44 9.55
CA PRO A 43 -0.46 -4.89 10.04
C PRO A 43 0.68 -3.98 9.57
N GLN A 44 1.59 -3.69 10.49
CA GLN A 44 2.82 -2.92 10.21
C GLN A 44 3.97 -3.87 9.86
N HIS A 45 3.83 -4.60 8.76
CA HIS A 45 4.71 -5.72 8.39
C HIS A 45 5.83 -5.35 7.40
N LYS A 46 5.83 -4.13 6.86
CA LYS A 46 6.82 -3.70 5.87
C LYS A 46 8.25 -3.81 6.39
N LYS A 47 8.47 -3.59 7.70
CA LYS A 47 9.77 -3.82 8.33
C LYS A 47 10.30 -5.25 8.15
N LEU A 48 9.41 -6.26 8.11
CA LEU A 48 9.81 -7.65 7.88
C LEU A 48 10.26 -7.85 6.42
N LEU A 49 9.62 -7.16 5.48
CA LEU A 49 10.01 -7.19 4.06
C LEU A 49 11.36 -6.48 3.83
N THR A 50 11.61 -5.35 4.51
CA THR A 50 12.90 -4.66 4.47
C THR A 50 14.04 -5.59 4.92
N VAL A 51 13.83 -6.31 6.03
CA VAL A 51 14.81 -7.27 6.57
C VAL A 51 14.94 -8.51 5.68
N ARG A 52 13.88 -8.93 4.99
CA ARG A 52 13.90 -10.06 4.05
C ARG A 52 14.54 -9.71 2.72
N GLY A 53 14.64 -8.42 2.40
CA GLY A 53 15.30 -7.91 1.22
C GLY A 53 16.82 -8.02 1.28
N ASP A 54 17.48 -7.45 0.29
CA ASP A 54 18.93 -7.39 0.18
C ASP A 54 19.51 -5.98 0.38
N GLU A 55 18.72 -5.10 0.96
CA GLU A 55 19.06 -3.70 1.25
C GLU A 55 19.69 -3.54 2.64
N VAL A 56 19.22 -4.32 3.61
CA VAL A 56 19.73 -4.33 4.98
C VAL A 56 20.14 -5.74 5.38
N GLY A 57 21.15 -5.81 6.24
CA GLY A 57 21.62 -7.06 6.83
C GLY A 57 21.83 -6.92 8.33
N PRO A 58 22.03 -8.03 9.06
CA PRO A 58 22.25 -8.00 10.49
C PRO A 58 23.57 -7.27 10.82
N GLY A 59 23.48 -6.30 11.73
CA GLY A 59 24.64 -5.64 12.30
C GLY A 59 25.45 -6.56 13.20
N MET A 60 26.69 -6.14 13.55
CA MET A 60 27.60 -6.97 14.34
C MET A 60 27.17 -7.22 15.79
N ILE A 61 26.22 -6.45 16.30
CA ILE A 61 25.72 -6.54 17.69
C ILE A 61 24.20 -6.34 17.68
N SER A 62 23.43 -7.42 17.59
CA SER A 62 21.99 -7.37 17.74
C SER A 62 21.55 -8.16 18.97
N ILE A 63 20.76 -7.51 19.85
CA ILE A 63 20.17 -8.15 21.04
C ILE A 63 18.94 -8.97 20.63
N THR A 64 18.30 -8.63 19.50
CA THR A 64 17.08 -9.26 18.98
C THR A 64 17.33 -10.12 17.74
N TYR A 65 18.60 -10.44 17.47
CA TYR A 65 19.04 -11.19 16.29
C TYR A 65 18.25 -12.50 16.08
N ASP A 66 17.96 -13.24 17.15
CA ASP A 66 17.23 -14.51 17.08
C ASP A 66 15.82 -14.35 16.49
N ALA A 67 15.17 -13.19 16.70
CA ALA A 67 13.85 -12.92 16.15
C ALA A 67 13.84 -12.60 14.64
N TRP A 68 14.99 -12.22 14.09
CA TRP A 68 15.14 -11.79 12.70
C TRP A 68 15.86 -12.81 11.81
N ILE A 69 16.67 -13.73 12.39
CA ILE A 69 17.61 -14.59 11.64
C ILE A 69 16.90 -15.42 10.58
N ASP A 70 15.76 -16.02 10.91
CA ASP A 70 15.02 -16.85 9.96
C ASP A 70 14.43 -16.02 8.81
N ILE A 71 14.06 -14.76 9.07
CA ILE A 71 13.59 -13.84 8.02
C ILE A 71 14.72 -13.48 7.08
N VAL A 72 15.89 -13.10 7.61
CA VAL A 72 17.11 -12.76 6.83
C VAL A 72 17.58 -13.94 6.01
N THR A 73 17.55 -15.14 6.58
CA THR A 73 18.06 -16.37 5.93
C THR A 73 17.02 -17.12 5.12
N TRP A 74 15.77 -16.60 5.04
CA TRP A 74 14.66 -17.24 4.32
C TRP A 74 14.34 -18.65 4.85
N ASN A 75 14.52 -18.91 6.15
CA ASN A 75 14.19 -20.16 6.78
C ASN A 75 12.70 -20.26 7.11
N ASP A 76 11.87 -20.47 6.09
CA ASP A 76 10.40 -20.57 6.24
C ASP A 76 9.94 -21.98 6.62
N GLU A 77 10.80 -23.00 6.49
CA GLU A 77 10.41 -24.40 6.76
C GLU A 77 10.41 -24.75 8.25
N SER A 78 11.34 -24.18 9.01
CA SER A 78 11.50 -24.48 10.43
C SER A 78 11.97 -23.25 11.21
N PRO A 79 11.16 -22.17 11.24
CA PRO A 79 11.56 -20.98 11.97
C PRO A 79 11.58 -21.23 13.47
N ASP A 80 12.47 -20.52 14.17
CA ASP A 80 12.48 -20.51 15.63
C ASP A 80 11.16 -19.92 16.16
N PRO A 81 10.58 -20.44 17.25
CA PRO A 81 9.36 -19.89 17.84
C PRO A 81 9.41 -18.40 18.22
N VAL A 82 10.61 -17.81 18.40
CA VAL A 82 10.76 -16.38 18.67
C VAL A 82 10.78 -15.52 17.40
N THR A 83 10.89 -16.13 16.22
CA THR A 83 10.92 -15.42 14.93
C THR A 83 9.64 -14.64 14.68
N TYR A 84 9.77 -13.39 14.24
CA TYR A 84 8.65 -12.60 13.78
C TYR A 84 7.93 -13.27 12.60
N THR A 85 6.60 -13.22 12.60
CA THR A 85 5.78 -13.85 11.57
C THR A 85 5.11 -12.83 10.68
N PHE A 86 5.02 -13.13 9.39
CA PHE A 86 4.23 -12.34 8.46
C PHE A 86 2.74 -12.44 8.77
N PRO A 87 1.97 -11.36 8.59
CA PRO A 87 0.59 -11.27 9.06
C PRO A 87 -0.39 -11.98 8.12
N TRP A 88 -0.82 -13.19 8.49
CA TRP A 88 -1.91 -13.88 7.81
C TRP A 88 -3.27 -13.56 8.47
N THR A 89 -3.42 -13.93 9.72
CA THR A 89 -4.67 -13.75 10.47
C THR A 89 -5.06 -12.28 10.61
N GLN A 90 -4.09 -11.42 10.85
CA GLN A 90 -4.32 -9.98 11.00
C GLN A 90 -4.88 -9.34 9.72
N MET A 91 -4.37 -9.75 8.55
CA MET A 91 -4.89 -9.28 7.25
C MET A 91 -6.34 -9.74 7.03
N TYR A 92 -6.67 -11.00 7.33
CA TYR A 92 -8.05 -11.48 7.22
C TYR A 92 -9.00 -10.85 8.24
N ASN A 93 -8.51 -10.43 9.41
CA ASN A 93 -9.30 -9.64 10.34
C ASN A 93 -9.64 -8.25 9.76
N VAL A 94 -8.70 -7.60 9.08
CA VAL A 94 -8.96 -6.34 8.36
C VAL A 94 -10.02 -6.55 7.27
N ILE A 95 -9.89 -7.61 6.48
CA ILE A 95 -10.84 -7.99 5.44
C ILE A 95 -12.24 -8.26 6.04
N PHE A 96 -12.32 -8.92 7.19
CA PHE A 96 -13.58 -9.15 7.90
C PHE A 96 -14.29 -7.83 8.27
N TYR A 97 -13.56 -6.89 8.88
CA TYR A 97 -14.12 -5.57 9.18
C TYR A 97 -14.54 -4.80 7.91
N ALA A 98 -13.74 -4.88 6.87
CA ALA A 98 -14.09 -4.25 5.58
C ALA A 98 -15.36 -4.87 4.99
N ASN A 99 -15.51 -6.20 4.99
CA ASN A 99 -16.71 -6.89 4.54
C ASN A 99 -17.96 -6.47 5.34
N SER A 100 -17.84 -6.34 6.67
CA SER A 100 -18.95 -5.88 7.51
C SER A 100 -19.45 -4.48 7.11
N VAL A 101 -18.53 -3.59 6.68
CA VAL A 101 -18.94 -2.28 6.15
C VAL A 101 -19.53 -2.41 4.75
N ILE A 102 -18.93 -3.21 3.86
CA ILE A 102 -19.37 -3.35 2.46
C ILE A 102 -20.78 -3.91 2.37
N GLU A 103 -21.11 -4.91 3.22
CA GLU A 103 -22.42 -5.58 3.19
C GLU A 103 -23.54 -4.65 3.65
N ASP A 104 -23.37 -3.94 4.76
CA ASP A 104 -24.51 -3.34 5.48
C ASP A 104 -24.55 -1.81 5.44
N VAL A 105 -23.44 -1.12 5.15
CA VAL A 105 -23.37 0.36 5.27
C VAL A 105 -24.39 1.09 4.41
N MET A 106 -24.85 0.52 3.29
CA MET A 106 -25.82 1.16 2.39
C MET A 106 -27.21 1.24 3.00
N ASP A 107 -27.53 0.42 3.99
CA ASP A 107 -28.81 0.41 4.73
C ASP A 107 -28.73 1.21 6.03
N ALA A 108 -27.55 1.73 6.40
CA ALA A 108 -27.32 2.48 7.63
C ALA A 108 -28.19 3.74 7.72
N GLY A 109 -28.60 4.11 8.93
CA GLY A 109 -29.24 5.39 9.22
C GLY A 109 -28.30 6.56 8.95
N ILE A 110 -28.83 7.67 8.43
CA ILE A 110 -28.06 8.91 8.24
C ILE A 110 -28.08 9.67 9.55
N ASP A 111 -26.89 9.91 10.10
CA ASP A 111 -26.70 10.82 11.23
C ASP A 111 -26.33 12.23 10.74
N ASP A 112 -26.17 13.18 11.67
CA ASP A 112 -25.83 14.59 11.38
C ASP A 112 -24.36 14.78 10.89
N ARG A 113 -23.66 13.70 10.54
CA ARG A 113 -22.29 13.75 10.06
C ARG A 113 -22.22 13.91 8.54
N THR A 114 -21.12 14.48 8.08
CA THR A 114 -20.92 14.83 6.66
C THR A 114 -20.47 13.66 5.78
N GLU A 115 -20.21 12.50 6.36
CA GLU A 115 -19.74 11.32 5.60
C GLU A 115 -20.92 10.59 4.96
N THR A 116 -20.73 10.11 3.73
CA THR A 116 -21.74 9.36 3.00
C THR A 116 -21.52 7.86 3.11
N ARG A 117 -22.57 7.08 2.95
CA ARG A 117 -22.53 5.62 2.91
C ARG A 117 -21.62 5.13 1.79
N GLU A 118 -21.71 5.79 0.63
CA GLU A 118 -20.92 5.50 -0.56
C GLU A 118 -19.43 5.71 -0.31
N GLN A 119 -19.06 6.79 0.40
CA GLN A 119 -17.66 7.04 0.77
C GLN A 119 -17.12 5.91 1.66
N LEU A 120 -17.89 5.49 2.67
CA LEU A 120 -17.47 4.41 3.58
C LEU A 120 -17.35 3.08 2.85
N LYS A 121 -18.33 2.74 2.01
CA LYS A 121 -18.29 1.52 1.19
C LYS A 121 -17.10 1.53 0.25
N GLY A 122 -16.84 2.66 -0.42
CA GLY A 122 -15.69 2.82 -1.30
C GLY A 122 -14.36 2.62 -0.56
N GLU A 123 -14.17 3.26 0.60
CA GLU A 123 -12.98 3.06 1.43
C GLU A 123 -12.81 1.60 1.88
N ALA A 124 -13.90 0.93 2.27
CA ALA A 124 -13.86 -0.47 2.70
C ALA A 124 -13.48 -1.42 1.55
N LEU A 125 -13.99 -1.18 0.34
CA LEU A 125 -13.59 -1.92 -0.87
C LEU A 125 -12.10 -1.76 -1.15
N LEU A 126 -11.57 -0.52 -1.09
CA LEU A 126 -10.14 -0.25 -1.29
C LEU A 126 -9.26 -0.91 -0.22
N LEU A 127 -9.71 -0.89 1.04
CA LEU A 127 -8.97 -1.53 2.13
C LEU A 127 -8.95 -3.07 1.96
N ARG A 128 -10.06 -3.66 1.52
CA ARG A 128 -10.14 -5.10 1.19
C ARG A 128 -9.24 -5.46 0.00
N ALA A 129 -9.28 -4.65 -1.06
CA ALA A 129 -8.41 -4.82 -2.22
C ALA A 129 -6.93 -4.78 -1.82
N TYR A 130 -6.54 -3.79 -1.02
CA TYR A 130 -5.17 -3.63 -0.58
C TYR A 130 -4.72 -4.78 0.33
N ALA A 131 -5.57 -5.22 1.26
CA ALA A 131 -5.26 -6.36 2.12
C ALA A 131 -5.09 -7.67 1.33
N HIS A 132 -5.92 -7.94 0.30
CA HIS A 132 -5.74 -9.09 -0.59
C HIS A 132 -4.48 -8.96 -1.46
N PHE A 133 -4.14 -7.75 -1.91
CA PHE A 133 -2.91 -7.50 -2.66
C PHE A 133 -1.66 -7.78 -1.82
N GLU A 134 -1.62 -7.32 -0.57
CA GLU A 134 -0.52 -7.61 0.35
C GLU A 134 -0.43 -9.11 0.68
N LEU A 135 -1.57 -9.78 0.93
CA LEU A 135 -1.59 -11.25 1.11
C LEU A 135 -1.04 -11.99 -0.10
N LEU A 136 -1.43 -11.57 -1.31
CA LEU A 136 -0.97 -12.20 -2.54
C LEU A 136 0.54 -12.06 -2.71
N ASN A 137 1.08 -10.86 -2.46
CA ASN A 137 2.52 -10.60 -2.54
C ASN A 137 3.34 -11.33 -1.46
N LEU A 138 2.75 -11.58 -0.28
CA LEU A 138 3.43 -12.29 0.81
C LEU A 138 3.42 -13.82 0.63
N TYR A 139 2.35 -14.39 0.05
CA TYR A 139 2.09 -15.83 0.13
C TYR A 139 1.92 -16.54 -1.21
N ALA A 140 1.95 -15.82 -2.33
CA ALA A 140 1.86 -16.41 -3.65
C ALA A 140 3.12 -16.11 -4.49
N LYS A 141 3.23 -16.77 -5.64
CA LYS A 141 4.27 -16.45 -6.61
C LYS A 141 4.01 -15.08 -7.25
N PRO A 142 5.05 -14.41 -7.77
CA PRO A 142 4.86 -13.24 -8.62
C PRO A 142 3.90 -13.55 -9.78
N TYR A 143 3.17 -12.53 -10.24
CA TYR A 143 2.27 -12.67 -11.36
C TYR A 143 3.04 -13.02 -12.64
N ASP A 144 2.58 -14.07 -13.32
CA ASP A 144 2.98 -14.44 -14.68
C ASP A 144 1.72 -14.75 -15.48
N ALA A 145 1.47 -14.00 -16.52
CA ALA A 145 0.27 -14.14 -17.37
C ALA A 145 0.10 -15.55 -17.96
N ALA A 146 1.20 -16.29 -18.18
CA ALA A 146 1.17 -17.64 -18.70
C ALA A 146 0.67 -18.67 -17.67
N THR A 147 0.86 -18.42 -16.37
CA THR A 147 0.60 -19.40 -15.32
C THR A 147 -0.40 -18.95 -14.26
N ALA A 148 -0.72 -17.65 -14.16
CA ALA A 148 -1.55 -17.05 -13.10
C ALA A 148 -2.93 -17.71 -12.95
N THR A 149 -3.51 -18.25 -14.01
CA THR A 149 -4.82 -18.97 -13.97
C THR A 149 -4.76 -20.33 -13.29
N SER A 150 -3.58 -20.94 -13.20
CA SER A 150 -3.33 -22.25 -12.59
C SER A 150 -2.52 -22.20 -11.29
N GLU A 151 -1.71 -21.17 -11.11
CA GLU A 151 -0.90 -21.01 -9.91
C GLU A 151 -1.79 -20.63 -8.71
N ARG A 152 -1.42 -21.19 -7.55
CA ARG A 152 -2.14 -20.99 -6.30
C ARG A 152 -1.94 -19.58 -5.77
N GLY A 153 -3.02 -18.84 -5.60
CA GLY A 153 -3.07 -17.56 -4.89
C GLY A 153 -3.47 -17.74 -3.43
N VAL A 154 -4.28 -16.82 -2.92
CA VAL A 154 -4.79 -16.80 -1.54
C VAL A 154 -6.31 -16.99 -1.51
N PRO A 155 -6.92 -17.39 -0.37
CA PRO A 155 -8.37 -17.40 -0.23
C PRO A 155 -8.98 -16.01 -0.43
N LEU A 156 -10.05 -15.93 -1.22
CA LEU A 156 -10.89 -14.74 -1.30
C LEU A 156 -11.96 -14.81 -0.20
N TYR A 157 -11.93 -13.84 0.70
CA TYR A 157 -12.91 -13.70 1.77
C TYR A 157 -13.74 -12.45 1.49
N LEU A 158 -14.94 -12.62 0.92
CA LEU A 158 -15.74 -11.53 0.37
C LEU A 158 -17.04 -11.25 1.12
N THR A 159 -17.40 -12.08 2.08
CA THR A 159 -18.62 -11.97 2.89
C THR A 159 -18.30 -12.21 4.37
N ILE A 160 -19.25 -11.89 5.26
CA ILE A 160 -19.13 -12.18 6.70
C ILE A 160 -19.66 -13.58 7.08
N ASP A 161 -20.06 -14.41 6.11
CA ASP A 161 -20.54 -15.76 6.38
C ASP A 161 -19.43 -16.65 6.94
N ILE A 162 -19.57 -17.06 8.21
CA ILE A 162 -18.62 -17.93 8.90
C ILE A 162 -18.57 -19.37 8.35
N ASN A 163 -19.56 -19.78 7.54
CA ASN A 163 -19.61 -21.09 6.93
C ASN A 163 -19.00 -21.11 5.52
N GLN A 164 -18.55 -19.97 5.00
CA GLN A 164 -17.93 -19.92 3.68
C GLN A 164 -16.65 -20.75 3.64
N GLU A 165 -16.36 -21.34 2.49
CA GLU A 165 -15.20 -22.19 2.30
C GLU A 165 -13.93 -21.36 2.17
N PHE A 166 -12.99 -21.53 3.09
CA PHE A 166 -11.71 -20.82 3.12
C PHE A 166 -10.65 -21.57 2.30
N LYS A 167 -10.76 -21.51 0.96
CA LYS A 167 -9.84 -22.17 0.02
C LYS A 167 -9.10 -21.17 -0.86
N PRO A 168 -7.80 -21.39 -1.10
CA PRO A 168 -7.08 -20.58 -2.09
C PRO A 168 -7.71 -20.70 -3.47
N VAL A 169 -7.78 -19.57 -4.16
CA VAL A 169 -8.12 -19.48 -5.58
C VAL A 169 -6.85 -19.22 -6.42
N SER A 170 -6.96 -19.16 -7.73
CA SER A 170 -5.79 -18.84 -8.57
C SER A 170 -5.34 -17.40 -8.39
N ILE A 171 -4.06 -17.12 -8.67
CA ILE A 171 -3.48 -15.78 -8.66
C ILE A 171 -4.33 -14.82 -9.52
N GLU A 172 -4.74 -15.26 -10.74
CA GLU A 172 -5.56 -14.45 -11.63
C GLU A 172 -6.87 -14.02 -10.97
N LYS A 173 -7.60 -14.95 -10.32
CA LYS A 173 -8.86 -14.62 -9.64
C LYS A 173 -8.72 -13.65 -8.51
N VAL A 174 -7.59 -13.70 -7.78
CA VAL A 174 -7.33 -12.71 -6.71
C VAL A 174 -7.10 -11.33 -7.31
N TYR A 175 -6.32 -11.22 -8.38
CA TYR A 175 -6.10 -9.95 -9.07
C TYR A 175 -7.38 -9.39 -9.71
N GLU A 176 -8.23 -10.25 -10.30
CA GLU A 176 -9.54 -9.85 -10.83
C GLU A 176 -10.41 -9.21 -9.74
N GLN A 177 -10.45 -9.82 -8.55
CA GLN A 177 -11.21 -9.30 -7.42
C GLN A 177 -10.62 -7.99 -6.89
N ILE A 178 -9.30 -7.89 -6.76
CA ILE A 178 -8.61 -6.66 -6.35
C ILE A 178 -8.99 -5.51 -7.29
N LEU A 179 -8.90 -5.72 -8.60
CA LEU A 179 -9.21 -4.69 -9.59
C LEU A 179 -10.71 -4.33 -9.60
N SER A 180 -11.58 -5.31 -9.38
CA SER A 180 -13.04 -5.08 -9.25
C SER A 180 -13.35 -4.20 -8.03
N ASP A 181 -12.72 -4.49 -6.88
CA ASP A 181 -12.90 -3.70 -5.66
C ASP A 181 -12.36 -2.28 -5.82
N ILE A 182 -11.24 -2.10 -6.51
CA ILE A 182 -10.67 -0.78 -6.80
C ILE A 182 -11.64 0.03 -7.68
N GLU A 183 -12.13 -0.55 -8.76
CA GLU A 183 -13.03 0.13 -9.71
C GLU A 183 -14.36 0.51 -9.06
N GLU A 184 -14.99 -0.39 -8.29
CA GLU A 184 -16.24 -0.11 -7.57
C GLU A 184 -16.00 0.94 -6.47
N GLY A 185 -14.92 0.78 -5.69
CA GLY A 185 -14.58 1.69 -4.60
C GLY A 185 -14.33 3.10 -5.09
N GLU A 186 -13.55 3.27 -6.16
CA GLU A 186 -13.29 4.59 -6.76
C GLU A 186 -14.57 5.29 -7.22
N LYS A 187 -15.47 4.56 -7.88
CA LYS A 187 -16.76 5.11 -8.35
C LYS A 187 -17.64 5.61 -7.21
N LEU A 188 -17.60 4.97 -6.06
CA LEU A 188 -18.41 5.33 -4.89
C LEU A 188 -17.82 6.50 -4.11
N MET A 189 -16.52 6.64 -4.06
CA MET A 189 -15.87 7.69 -3.27
C MET A 189 -16.08 9.09 -3.86
N THR A 190 -16.20 10.08 -2.98
CA THR A 190 -16.31 11.50 -3.32
C THR A 190 -15.10 12.31 -2.89
N VAL A 191 -14.32 11.80 -1.93
CA VAL A 191 -13.11 12.47 -1.43
C VAL A 191 -11.95 12.27 -2.41
N GLU A 192 -11.50 13.37 -3.03
CA GLU A 192 -10.41 13.33 -4.01
C GLU A 192 -9.05 13.05 -3.37
N GLU A 193 -8.74 13.72 -2.26
CA GLU A 193 -7.49 13.57 -1.49
C GLU A 193 -7.78 13.77 0.01
N GLN A 194 -7.12 13.00 0.86
CA GLN A 194 -7.27 13.12 2.31
C GLN A 194 -6.31 14.19 2.88
N PRO A 195 -6.77 15.02 3.84
CA PRO A 195 -5.87 15.88 4.61
C PRO A 195 -4.91 15.05 5.47
N ALA A 196 -3.83 15.67 5.93
CA ALA A 196 -2.75 14.97 6.65
C ALA A 196 -3.25 14.13 7.83
N GLU A 197 -4.23 14.62 8.60
CA GLU A 197 -4.76 13.99 9.80
C GLU A 197 -5.51 12.68 9.50
N THR A 198 -6.07 12.55 8.30
CA THR A 198 -6.83 11.36 7.86
C THR A 198 -6.20 10.67 6.65
N ARG A 199 -4.96 11.00 6.31
CA ARG A 199 -4.25 10.46 5.13
C ARG A 199 -4.02 8.95 5.18
N TYR A 200 -4.31 8.31 6.30
CA TYR A 200 -4.36 6.85 6.41
C TYR A 200 -5.61 6.23 5.77
N ARG A 201 -6.62 7.04 5.41
CA ARG A 201 -7.86 6.60 4.75
C ARG A 201 -7.71 6.69 3.23
N PHE A 202 -8.36 5.77 2.53
CA PHE A 202 -8.41 5.82 1.08
C PHE A 202 -9.17 7.04 0.56
N SER A 203 -8.78 7.50 -0.62
CA SER A 203 -9.37 8.57 -1.43
C SER A 203 -9.30 8.16 -2.89
N LYS A 204 -9.93 8.90 -3.82
CA LYS A 204 -9.82 8.61 -5.24
C LYS A 204 -8.36 8.61 -5.73
N LYS A 205 -7.56 9.58 -5.28
CA LYS A 205 -6.14 9.65 -5.63
C LYS A 205 -5.38 8.39 -5.17
N SER A 206 -5.62 7.91 -3.96
CA SER A 206 -4.97 6.69 -3.46
C SER A 206 -5.54 5.41 -4.10
N ALA A 207 -6.81 5.40 -4.54
CA ALA A 207 -7.37 4.32 -5.34
C ALA A 207 -6.63 4.17 -6.69
N LYS A 208 -6.42 5.29 -7.39
CA LYS A 208 -5.62 5.29 -8.64
C LYS A 208 -4.16 4.92 -8.41
N ALA A 209 -3.56 5.34 -7.31
CA ALA A 209 -2.21 4.92 -6.93
C ALA A 209 -2.13 3.40 -6.73
N LEU A 210 -3.13 2.81 -6.06
CA LEU A 210 -3.23 1.35 -5.92
C LEU A 210 -3.46 0.66 -7.27
N GLU A 211 -4.36 1.18 -8.11
CA GLU A 211 -4.57 0.64 -9.45
C GLU A 211 -3.27 0.63 -10.26
N ALA A 212 -2.55 1.76 -10.30
CA ALA A 212 -1.29 1.88 -11.02
C ALA A 212 -0.26 0.84 -10.54
N ARG A 213 -0.10 0.65 -9.22
CA ARG A 213 0.79 -0.37 -8.65
C ARG A 213 0.35 -1.79 -9.01
N VAL A 214 -0.94 -2.12 -8.86
CA VAL A 214 -1.48 -3.45 -9.20
C VAL A 214 -1.27 -3.77 -10.67
N ARG A 215 -1.55 -2.81 -11.57
CA ARG A 215 -1.33 -2.96 -13.02
C ARG A 215 0.15 -3.15 -13.35
N LEU A 216 1.04 -2.40 -12.68
CA LEU A 216 2.49 -2.55 -12.84
C LEU A 216 2.95 -3.98 -12.47
N TYR A 217 2.49 -4.50 -11.32
CA TYR A 217 2.82 -5.85 -10.85
C TYR A 217 2.30 -6.95 -11.78
N ARG A 218 1.26 -6.68 -12.55
CA ARG A 218 0.74 -7.58 -13.59
C ARG A 218 1.46 -7.45 -14.93
N GLY A 219 2.37 -6.48 -15.09
CA GLY A 219 2.99 -6.17 -16.38
C GLY A 219 2.02 -5.57 -17.40
N GLU A 220 0.90 -5.02 -16.95
CA GLU A 220 -0.10 -4.34 -17.79
C GLU A 220 0.33 -2.88 -18.05
N TRP A 221 1.44 -2.72 -18.78
CA TRP A 221 2.16 -1.44 -18.92
C TRP A 221 1.28 -0.28 -19.38
N ASP A 222 0.46 -0.47 -20.41
CA ASP A 222 -0.44 0.58 -20.93
C ASP A 222 -1.42 1.07 -19.87
N LYS A 223 -1.98 0.13 -19.09
CA LYS A 223 -2.97 0.44 -18.04
C LYS A 223 -2.30 1.06 -16.80
N ALA A 224 -1.12 0.58 -16.43
CA ALA A 224 -0.33 1.17 -15.34
C ALA A 224 0.04 2.61 -15.65
N LEU A 225 0.51 2.88 -16.88
CA LEU A 225 0.82 4.23 -17.35
C LEU A 225 -0.43 5.13 -17.38
N ALA A 226 -1.56 4.62 -17.85
CA ALA A 226 -2.81 5.36 -17.89
C ALA A 226 -3.27 5.77 -16.47
N ALA A 227 -3.31 4.82 -15.53
CA ALA A 227 -3.68 5.09 -14.14
C ALA A 227 -2.73 6.10 -13.47
N ALA A 228 -1.41 5.96 -13.69
CA ALA A 228 -0.44 6.93 -13.17
C ALA A 228 -0.66 8.34 -13.76
N LYS A 229 -0.89 8.45 -15.07
CA LYS A 229 -1.14 9.73 -15.76
C LYS A 229 -2.36 10.48 -15.24
N GLU A 230 -3.40 9.78 -14.78
CA GLU A 230 -4.60 10.43 -14.23
C GLU A 230 -4.28 11.24 -12.97
N ILE A 231 -3.36 10.78 -12.12
CA ILE A 231 -3.04 11.45 -10.84
C ILE A 231 -1.74 12.26 -10.88
N LEU A 232 -0.83 12.04 -11.85
CA LEU A 232 0.42 12.79 -11.96
C LEU A 232 0.23 14.32 -11.89
N PRO A 233 -0.79 14.95 -12.53
CA PRO A 233 -1.00 16.39 -12.43
C PRO A 233 -1.25 16.91 -11.00
N SER A 234 -1.72 16.03 -10.09
CA SER A 234 -1.93 16.33 -8.67
C SER A 234 -0.77 15.88 -7.76
N CYS A 235 0.24 15.22 -8.32
CA CYS A 235 1.42 14.75 -7.60
C CYS A 235 2.45 15.88 -7.47
N SER A 236 2.89 16.13 -6.23
CA SER A 236 3.95 17.09 -5.93
C SER A 236 5.18 16.35 -5.42
N LEU A 237 6.39 16.81 -5.80
CA LEU A 237 7.64 16.29 -5.28
C LEU A 237 8.26 17.28 -4.29
N GLU A 238 8.79 16.78 -3.20
CA GLU A 238 9.69 17.57 -2.36
C GLU A 238 10.98 17.81 -3.12
N ASP A 239 11.46 19.02 -3.05
CA ASP A 239 12.72 19.40 -3.72
C ASP A 239 13.84 19.48 -2.68
N LEU A 240 14.70 18.48 -2.66
CA LEU A 240 15.80 18.39 -1.69
C LEU A 240 16.93 19.36 -1.98
N THR A 241 16.89 20.08 -3.12
CA THR A 241 17.91 21.05 -3.52
C THR A 241 17.69 22.45 -2.88
N VAL A 242 16.55 22.66 -2.24
CA VAL A 242 16.17 23.94 -1.62
C VAL A 242 15.94 23.77 -0.13
N ASP A 243 16.16 24.83 0.66
CA ASP A 243 15.89 24.81 2.09
C ASP A 243 14.38 24.75 2.39
N GLY A 244 14.01 24.08 3.49
CA GLY A 244 12.65 24.05 4.00
C GLY A 244 11.76 22.95 3.40
N PHE A 245 12.33 21.97 2.70
CA PHE A 245 11.59 20.77 2.30
C PHE A 245 11.15 19.94 3.52
N SER A 246 10.07 19.20 3.36
CA SER A 246 9.69 18.14 4.30
C SER A 246 10.29 16.81 3.81
N ALA A 247 10.72 15.95 4.73
CA ALA A 247 11.26 14.66 4.30
C ALA A 247 10.16 13.87 3.55
N PRO A 248 10.46 13.32 2.36
CA PRO A 248 9.45 12.69 1.49
C PRO A 248 8.71 11.50 2.12
N TYR A 249 9.30 10.87 3.13
CA TYR A 249 8.75 9.71 3.84
C TYR A 249 7.79 10.06 5.00
N LEU A 250 7.56 11.34 5.27
CA LEU A 250 6.63 11.76 6.34
C LEU A 250 5.19 11.80 5.83
N TYR A 251 4.24 11.40 6.68
CA TYR A 251 2.82 11.49 6.33
C TYR A 251 2.33 12.92 6.09
N THR A 252 3.05 13.91 6.61
CA THR A 252 2.77 15.34 6.43
C THR A 252 3.39 15.93 5.17
N SER A 253 4.29 15.20 4.49
CA SER A 253 4.90 15.65 3.23
C SER A 253 3.84 15.84 2.15
N LYS A 254 4.07 16.81 1.25
CA LYS A 254 3.24 17.00 0.05
C LYS A 254 3.34 15.84 -0.95
N GLU A 255 4.33 14.95 -0.80
CA GLU A 255 4.43 13.72 -1.59
C GLU A 255 3.48 12.63 -1.11
N SER A 256 3.06 12.65 0.15
CA SER A 256 2.27 11.58 0.73
C SER A 256 0.86 11.52 0.13
N ILE A 257 0.48 10.36 -0.41
CA ILE A 257 -0.85 10.08 -0.99
C ILE A 257 -1.68 9.23 -0.04
N LEU A 258 -1.10 8.17 0.50
CA LEU A 258 -1.68 7.31 1.54
C LEU A 258 -0.60 6.97 2.57
N ALA A 259 -0.92 7.13 3.84
CA ALA A 259 0.01 6.96 4.96
C ALA A 259 -0.55 5.96 6.00
N LEU A 260 -0.86 4.75 5.56
CA LEU A 260 -1.44 3.69 6.39
C LEU A 260 -0.36 2.90 7.13
N GLU A 261 0.81 2.69 6.52
CA GLU A 261 1.84 1.80 7.01
C GLU A 261 3.14 2.51 7.34
N GLN A 262 3.81 2.01 8.35
CA GLN A 262 5.20 2.33 8.69
C GLN A 262 6.13 1.27 8.10
N THR A 263 7.14 1.69 7.35
CA THR A 263 8.07 0.78 6.65
C THR A 263 9.27 0.36 7.50
N GLY A 264 9.55 1.06 8.59
CA GLY A 264 10.63 0.74 9.51
C GLY A 264 10.33 1.20 10.94
N ASN A 265 11.19 0.82 11.86
CA ASN A 265 11.17 1.25 13.25
C ASN A 265 12.59 1.23 13.83
N THR A 266 12.73 1.62 15.10
CA THR A 266 14.03 1.68 15.79
C THR A 266 14.72 0.30 15.90
N GLU A 267 13.98 -0.80 15.92
CA GLU A 267 14.58 -2.15 15.94
C GLU A 267 15.43 -2.41 14.70
N ILE A 268 14.96 -1.96 13.50
CA ILE A 268 15.75 -2.09 12.26
C ILE A 268 17.00 -1.20 12.33
N THR A 269 16.87 0.03 12.80
CA THR A 269 17.99 0.97 12.89
C THR A 269 19.07 0.55 13.86
N ASP A 270 18.69 -0.11 14.95
CA ASP A 270 19.63 -0.51 16.00
C ASP A 270 20.30 -1.85 15.70
N ASP A 271 19.61 -2.75 14.98
CA ASP A 271 20.04 -4.13 14.77
C ASP A 271 20.54 -4.43 13.34
N MET A 272 20.30 -3.52 12.38
CA MET A 272 20.60 -3.75 10.95
C MET A 272 21.57 -2.72 10.39
N GLU A 273 22.38 -3.15 9.43
CA GLU A 273 23.29 -2.31 8.65
C GLU A 273 22.84 -2.27 7.19
N MET A 274 23.06 -1.12 6.53
CA MET A 274 22.83 -0.99 5.09
C MET A 274 23.88 -1.80 4.33
N LEU A 275 23.43 -2.61 3.38
CA LEU A 275 24.31 -3.42 2.55
C LEU A 275 24.89 -2.61 1.36
N SER A 276 26.06 -3.01 0.89
CA SER A 276 26.76 -2.35 -0.23
C SER A 276 25.92 -2.37 -1.52
N ASN A 277 25.16 -3.41 -1.77
CA ASN A 277 24.31 -3.51 -2.96
C ASN A 277 23.29 -2.36 -3.13
N ILE A 278 22.83 -1.76 -2.03
CA ILE A 278 22.00 -0.53 -2.11
C ILE A 278 22.89 0.73 -2.03
N MET A 279 23.88 0.75 -1.15
CA MET A 279 24.71 1.93 -0.96
C MET A 279 25.58 2.26 -2.19
N ASP A 280 26.02 1.24 -2.95
CA ASP A 280 26.80 1.41 -4.18
C ASP A 280 25.96 1.99 -5.35
N LYS A 281 24.63 2.00 -5.23
CA LYS A 281 23.74 2.65 -6.21
C LYS A 281 23.68 4.17 -6.09
N TYR A 282 24.17 4.73 -4.97
CA TYR A 282 24.18 6.19 -4.75
C TYR A 282 25.54 6.80 -5.07
N ASN A 283 25.51 8.00 -5.63
CA ASN A 283 26.66 8.88 -5.51
C ASN A 283 26.64 9.52 -4.12
N GLN A 284 27.52 9.06 -3.23
CA GLN A 284 27.54 9.38 -1.80
C GLN A 284 27.64 10.88 -1.50
N SER A 285 28.22 11.68 -2.40
CA SER A 285 28.45 13.12 -2.20
C SER A 285 27.41 14.01 -2.90
N GLU A 286 26.74 13.49 -3.93
CA GLU A 286 25.90 14.29 -4.82
C GLU A 286 24.41 13.92 -4.77
N ASP A 287 24.09 12.73 -4.22
CA ASP A 287 22.71 12.32 -3.99
C ASP A 287 22.25 12.79 -2.60
N LEU A 288 21.33 13.74 -2.58
CA LEU A 288 20.87 14.40 -1.35
C LEU A 288 20.08 13.47 -0.42
N ARG A 289 19.62 12.33 -0.94
CA ARG A 289 18.90 11.32 -0.16
C ARG A 289 19.81 10.59 0.83
N VAL A 290 21.11 10.45 0.53
CA VAL A 290 22.05 9.69 1.37
C VAL A 290 22.03 10.22 2.81
N ASN A 291 22.21 11.53 3.00
CA ASN A 291 22.21 12.13 4.30
C ASN A 291 20.82 12.21 4.95
N LEU A 292 19.75 12.14 4.16
CA LEU A 292 18.37 12.21 4.66
C LEU A 292 17.84 10.83 5.07
N TYR A 293 18.13 9.79 4.27
CA TYR A 293 17.59 8.45 4.46
C TYR A 293 18.47 7.60 5.37
N TYR A 294 19.79 7.88 5.40
CA TYR A 294 20.77 7.03 6.09
C TYR A 294 21.59 7.83 7.10
N ARG A 295 21.88 7.19 8.23
CA ARG A 295 22.68 7.78 9.32
C ARG A 295 24.14 7.48 9.09
N ASP A 296 24.94 8.53 8.83
CA ASP A 296 26.39 8.42 8.59
C ASP A 296 26.76 7.31 7.58
N GLY A 297 25.85 7.02 6.64
CA GLY A 297 26.04 5.95 5.66
C GLY A 297 25.90 4.52 6.18
N SER A 298 25.50 4.29 7.44
CA SER A 298 25.52 2.98 8.08
C SER A 298 24.15 2.42 8.48
N GLY A 299 23.13 3.25 8.62
CA GLY A 299 21.81 2.78 9.03
C GLY A 299 20.67 3.66 8.56
N PRO A 300 19.43 3.13 8.49
CA PRO A 300 18.28 3.87 7.98
C PRO A 300 17.83 4.95 8.96
N ASN A 301 18.22 6.21 8.70
CA ASN A 301 17.86 7.36 9.53
C ASN A 301 16.34 7.59 9.61
N LYS A 302 15.63 7.38 8.50
CA LYS A 302 14.17 7.57 8.41
C LYS A 302 13.38 6.74 9.41
N CYS A 303 13.89 5.58 9.83
CA CYS A 303 13.21 4.69 10.76
C CYS A 303 13.12 5.23 12.21
N TYR A 304 13.87 6.28 12.54
CA TYR A 304 13.77 6.94 13.86
C TYR A 304 12.58 7.90 13.97
N ASP A 305 11.96 8.27 12.85
CA ASP A 305 10.83 9.20 12.89
C ASP A 305 9.51 8.45 13.00
N ALA A 306 8.81 8.60 14.12
CA ALA A 306 7.48 8.02 14.33
C ALA A 306 6.43 8.55 13.34
N SER A 307 6.69 9.69 12.68
CA SER A 307 5.84 10.25 11.63
C SER A 307 6.09 9.64 10.26
N MET A 308 7.08 8.75 10.15
CA MET A 308 7.33 7.98 8.93
C MET A 308 6.19 7.01 8.69
N LYS A 309 5.33 7.34 7.73
CA LYS A 309 4.25 6.49 7.25
C LYS A 309 4.12 6.65 5.75
N ILE A 310 4.32 5.56 5.04
CA ILE A 310 4.31 5.54 3.58
C ILE A 310 3.58 4.29 3.10
N THR A 311 2.46 4.50 2.40
CA THR A 311 1.84 3.44 1.61
C THR A 311 1.95 3.77 0.14
N PHE A 312 1.57 5.00 -0.24
CA PHE A 312 1.78 5.57 -1.57
C PHE A 312 2.29 7.01 -1.46
N ARG A 313 3.22 7.38 -2.34
CA ARG A 313 3.71 8.76 -2.46
C ARG A 313 3.97 9.15 -3.92
N SER A 314 4.01 10.45 -4.18
CA SER A 314 4.15 11.00 -5.54
C SER A 314 5.37 10.46 -6.28
N ALA A 315 6.52 10.31 -5.62
CA ALA A 315 7.72 9.77 -6.24
C ALA A 315 7.49 8.36 -6.83
N GLU A 316 6.74 7.49 -6.14
CA GLU A 316 6.40 6.18 -6.67
C GLU A 316 5.53 6.27 -7.94
N ILE A 317 4.60 7.24 -8.00
CA ILE A 317 3.77 7.42 -9.21
C ILE A 317 4.62 7.84 -10.41
N TYR A 318 5.61 8.72 -10.20
CA TYR A 318 6.59 9.05 -11.24
C TYR A 318 7.38 7.82 -11.70
N LEU A 319 7.79 6.95 -10.75
CA LEU A 319 8.52 5.72 -11.07
C LEU A 319 7.63 4.67 -11.77
N ILE A 320 6.36 4.52 -11.36
CA ILE A 320 5.40 3.65 -12.08
C ILE A 320 5.21 4.16 -13.52
N ALA A 321 5.04 5.46 -13.70
CA ALA A 321 4.89 6.04 -15.03
C ALA A 321 6.15 5.87 -15.88
N ALA A 322 7.34 6.07 -15.28
CA ALA A 322 8.62 5.88 -15.96
C ALA A 322 8.82 4.43 -16.39
N GLU A 323 8.61 3.47 -15.48
CA GLU A 323 8.78 2.05 -15.73
C GLU A 323 7.80 1.55 -16.80
N ALA A 324 6.51 1.83 -16.61
CA ALA A 324 5.49 1.44 -17.57
C ALA A 324 5.74 2.01 -18.96
N ALA A 325 6.08 3.31 -19.04
CA ALA A 325 6.42 3.97 -20.32
C ALA A 325 7.70 3.40 -20.96
N ALA A 326 8.70 2.99 -20.16
CA ALA A 326 9.93 2.40 -20.65
C ALA A 326 9.69 1.04 -21.34
N HIS A 327 8.69 0.29 -20.89
CA HIS A 327 8.29 -0.97 -21.53
C HIS A 327 7.47 -0.79 -22.82
N ILE A 328 7.02 0.45 -23.13
CA ILE A 328 6.26 0.77 -24.33
C ILE A 328 7.19 1.55 -25.29
N LYS A 329 7.57 0.93 -26.40
CA LYS A 329 8.61 1.45 -27.32
C LYS A 329 8.40 2.91 -27.72
N GLU A 330 7.17 3.29 -28.02
CA GLU A 330 6.79 4.62 -28.46
C GLU A 330 6.82 5.65 -27.32
N SER A 331 6.79 5.19 -26.07
CA SER A 331 6.74 6.01 -24.86
C SER A 331 8.10 6.17 -24.15
N VAL A 332 9.19 5.62 -24.71
CA VAL A 332 10.56 5.76 -24.14
C VAL A 332 10.96 7.23 -23.86
N PRO A 333 10.69 8.21 -24.76
CA PRO A 333 10.99 9.62 -24.46
C PRO A 333 10.21 10.14 -23.24
N GLU A 334 8.98 9.68 -23.05
CA GLU A 334 8.15 10.04 -21.90
C GLU A 334 8.69 9.42 -20.61
N ALA A 335 9.13 8.16 -20.66
CA ALA A 335 9.79 7.47 -19.53
C ALA A 335 11.01 8.26 -19.03
N LYS A 336 11.88 8.69 -19.95
CA LYS A 336 13.04 9.55 -19.63
C LYS A 336 12.61 10.86 -18.96
N SER A 337 11.52 11.47 -19.41
CA SER A 337 11.00 12.70 -18.83
C SER A 337 10.53 12.50 -17.39
N TYR A 338 9.79 11.43 -17.10
CA TYR A 338 9.35 11.12 -15.73
C TYR A 338 10.52 10.87 -14.79
N LEU A 339 11.49 10.04 -15.21
CA LEU A 339 12.68 9.77 -14.42
C LEU A 339 13.46 11.06 -14.14
N LYS A 340 13.75 11.88 -15.16
CA LYS A 340 14.46 13.15 -15.01
C LYS A 340 13.72 14.12 -14.08
N THR A 341 12.39 14.17 -14.15
CA THR A 341 11.58 15.01 -13.25
C THR A 341 11.77 14.65 -11.81
N LEU A 342 11.80 13.37 -11.49
CA LEU A 342 12.04 12.89 -10.13
C LEU A 342 13.46 13.20 -9.65
N ILE A 343 14.48 12.73 -10.38
CA ILE A 343 15.88 12.83 -9.92
C ILE A 343 16.38 14.28 -9.85
N LYS A 344 15.80 15.18 -10.62
CA LYS A 344 16.11 16.64 -10.53
C LYS A 344 15.88 17.19 -9.14
N THR A 345 14.94 16.63 -8.40
CA THR A 345 14.62 17.06 -7.02
C THR A 345 15.40 16.29 -5.95
N ARG A 346 16.27 15.37 -6.35
CA ARG A 346 17.01 14.46 -5.47
C ARG A 346 18.53 14.66 -5.54
N LEU A 347 19.04 15.17 -6.66
CA LEU A 347 20.47 15.27 -6.94
C LEU A 347 20.94 16.72 -6.85
N SER A 348 22.24 16.92 -6.55
CA SER A 348 22.85 18.24 -6.70
C SER A 348 22.72 18.74 -8.14
N ALA A 349 22.73 20.04 -8.35
CA ALA A 349 22.53 20.64 -9.68
C ALA A 349 23.61 20.19 -10.69
N SER A 350 24.88 20.05 -10.24
CA SER A 350 26.00 19.59 -11.06
C SER A 350 25.81 18.13 -11.50
N TYR A 351 25.48 17.27 -10.57
CA TYR A 351 25.30 15.84 -10.84
C TYR A 351 24.03 15.57 -11.64
N TYR A 352 22.94 16.32 -11.40
CA TYR A 352 21.76 16.23 -12.24
C TYR A 352 22.07 16.55 -13.71
N ALA A 353 22.86 17.58 -13.99
CA ALA A 353 23.20 17.95 -15.38
C ALA A 353 24.00 16.85 -16.09
N GLU A 354 24.86 16.12 -15.38
CA GLU A 354 25.56 14.95 -15.90
C GLU A 354 24.58 13.81 -16.17
N ARG A 355 23.77 13.43 -15.17
CA ARG A 355 22.81 12.34 -15.25
C ARG A 355 21.74 12.57 -16.32
N GLU A 356 21.30 13.82 -16.51
CA GLU A 356 20.33 14.15 -17.56
C GLU A 356 20.86 13.75 -18.95
N GLY A 357 22.14 14.08 -19.24
CA GLY A 357 22.78 13.71 -20.51
C GLY A 357 22.93 12.19 -20.68
N GLU A 358 23.28 11.48 -19.61
CA GLU A 358 23.39 10.02 -19.64
C GLU A 358 22.05 9.37 -19.91
N ILE A 359 20.97 9.78 -19.19
CA ILE A 359 19.61 9.27 -19.40
C ILE A 359 19.13 9.53 -20.82
N ASP A 360 19.42 10.68 -21.38
CA ASP A 360 19.04 11.00 -22.77
C ASP A 360 19.73 10.10 -23.79
N ALA A 361 20.94 9.61 -23.48
CA ALA A 361 21.70 8.69 -24.34
C ALA A 361 21.31 7.21 -24.16
N MET A 362 20.62 6.83 -23.07
CA MET A 362 20.27 5.42 -22.78
C MET A 362 19.37 4.82 -23.86
N SER A 363 19.67 3.58 -24.20
CA SER A 363 18.75 2.67 -24.91
C SER A 363 17.56 2.31 -24.01
N GLN A 364 16.55 1.65 -24.59
CA GLN A 364 15.36 1.22 -23.83
C GLN A 364 15.74 0.27 -22.67
N ASP A 365 16.61 -0.72 -22.93
CA ASP A 365 17.00 -1.72 -21.92
C ASP A 365 17.83 -1.09 -20.78
N GLU A 366 18.76 -0.18 -21.14
CA GLU A 366 19.52 0.59 -20.14
C GLU A 366 18.61 1.48 -19.29
N LEU A 367 17.61 2.09 -19.89
CA LEU A 367 16.65 2.93 -19.18
C LEU A 367 15.79 2.10 -18.20
N ILE A 368 15.34 0.91 -18.61
CA ILE A 368 14.58 0.00 -17.72
C ILE A 368 15.43 -0.38 -16.50
N ALA A 369 16.70 -0.72 -16.72
CA ALA A 369 17.62 -1.04 -15.63
C ALA A 369 17.86 0.17 -14.70
N GLU A 370 18.06 1.36 -15.26
CA GLU A 370 18.26 2.58 -14.47
C GLU A 370 17.01 2.95 -13.66
N ILE A 371 15.80 2.78 -14.22
CA ILE A 371 14.54 3.00 -13.47
C ILE A 371 14.42 2.00 -12.31
N ALA A 372 14.82 0.75 -12.49
CA ALA A 372 14.83 -0.23 -11.41
C ALA A 372 15.81 0.17 -10.29
N ASP A 373 17.01 0.64 -10.64
CA ASP A 373 17.96 1.17 -9.67
C ASP A 373 17.46 2.44 -8.99
N GLU A 374 16.76 3.31 -9.71
CA GLU A 374 16.16 4.50 -9.11
C GLU A 374 15.01 4.14 -8.16
N ARG A 375 14.20 3.11 -8.48
CA ARG A 375 13.20 2.59 -7.55
C ARG A 375 13.85 2.10 -6.25
N ALA A 376 14.96 1.39 -6.34
CA ALA A 376 15.72 0.97 -5.16
C ALA A 376 16.20 2.18 -4.36
N ARG A 377 16.84 3.17 -4.99
CA ARG A 377 17.31 4.39 -4.31
C ARG A 377 16.19 5.19 -3.65
N GLU A 378 15.05 5.31 -4.32
CA GLU A 378 13.96 6.16 -3.86
C GLU A 378 13.09 5.49 -2.79
N LEU A 379 12.84 4.18 -2.90
CA LEU A 379 11.85 3.48 -2.09
C LEU A 379 12.48 2.60 -0.98
N ALA A 380 13.82 2.44 -0.97
CA ALA A 380 14.57 1.69 0.04
C ALA A 380 14.32 2.17 1.48
#